data_62965475160c9c02d12a92716b8a7c57
#
_entry.id   62965475160c9c02d12a92716b8a7c57
#
_cell.length_a   1.000
_cell.length_b   1.000
_cell.length_c   1.000
_cell.angle_alpha   90.00
_cell.angle_beta   90.00
_cell.angle_gamma   90.00
#
_symmetry.space_group_name_H-M   'P 1'
#
loop_
_entity.id
_entity.type
_entity.pdbx_description
1 polymer ?
#
loop_
_entity_poly.entity_id
_entity_poly.type
_entity_poly.pdbx_seq_one_letter_code
_entity_poly.pdbx_strand_id
1 'polypeptide(L)'
;MTILVIDGQGGKLGKRLVESIKKSFPQVEVMAVGTNSAASESMMRAGADRVATGENPVIVASRTAQIIVGPMGIALADALMGEISPAMANAVAASAAYRVLIPMNLCDTYVAGVSQKSSAIMDDAKIGRAHV
;
A
#
# COMPACT_ATOMS: atom_id res chain seq x y z
N MET A 1 -16.34 4.35 -1.75
CA MET A 1 -15.21 3.47 -2.08
C MET A 1 -14.09 3.71 -1.08
N THR A 2 -13.49 2.63 -0.61
CA THR A 2 -12.35 2.69 0.30
C THR A 2 -11.11 2.14 -0.38
N ILE A 3 -10.04 2.92 -0.37
CA ILE A 3 -8.73 2.51 -0.84
C ILE A 3 -7.85 2.31 0.40
N LEU A 4 -7.27 1.11 0.50
CA LEU A 4 -6.36 0.77 1.59
C LEU A 4 -4.92 0.93 1.10
N VAL A 5 -4.16 1.80 1.75
CA VAL A 5 -2.73 1.97 1.50
C VAL A 5 -1.98 1.28 2.64
N ILE A 6 -1.10 0.35 2.29
CA ILE A 6 -0.26 -0.34 3.28
C ILE A 6 1.20 -0.02 2.97
N ASP A 7 1.95 0.38 3.98
CA ASP A 7 3.38 0.62 3.84
C ASP A 7 4.09 0.33 5.16
N GLY A 8 5.40 0.26 5.08
CA GLY A 8 6.25 0.01 6.24
C GLY A 8 7.48 0.90 6.24
N GLN A 9 8.46 0.52 7.06
CA GLN A 9 9.71 1.26 7.23
C GLN A 9 9.42 2.74 7.52
N GLY A 10 9.94 3.67 6.74
CA GLY A 10 9.71 5.11 6.95
C GLY A 10 8.41 5.64 6.37
N GLY A 11 7.68 4.82 5.61
CA GLY A 11 6.40 5.22 5.04
C GLY A 11 6.46 6.20 3.88
N LYS A 12 7.61 6.36 3.25
CA LYS A 12 7.79 7.35 2.16
C LYS A 12 6.92 7.05 0.95
N LEU A 13 6.84 5.78 0.55
CA LEU A 13 6.00 5.38 -0.58
C LEU A 13 4.53 5.56 -0.22
N GLY A 14 4.12 5.09 0.96
CA GLY A 14 2.76 5.25 1.44
C GLY A 14 2.33 6.71 1.49
N LYS A 15 3.21 7.58 1.98
CA LYS A 15 2.96 9.02 2.00
C LYS A 15 2.65 9.55 0.61
N ARG A 16 3.49 9.20 -0.38
CA ARG A 16 3.31 9.66 -1.76
C ARG A 16 2.01 9.13 -2.38
N LEU A 17 1.68 7.88 -2.07
CA LEU A 17 0.44 7.27 -2.54
C LEU A 17 -0.78 7.98 -1.95
N VAL A 18 -0.80 8.22 -0.66
CA VAL A 18 -1.90 8.91 0.00
C VAL A 18 -2.07 10.32 -0.58
N GLU A 19 -0.98 11.07 -0.71
CA GLU A 19 -1.02 12.41 -1.29
C GLU A 19 -1.60 12.40 -2.71
N SER A 20 -1.13 11.47 -3.54
CA SER A 20 -1.58 11.36 -4.93
C SER A 20 -3.06 10.98 -5.03
N ILE A 21 -3.50 10.03 -4.22
CA ILE A 21 -4.90 9.59 -4.22
C ILE A 21 -5.83 10.72 -3.77
N LYS A 22 -5.49 11.38 -2.67
CA LYS A 22 -6.33 12.46 -2.13
C LYS A 22 -6.39 13.65 -3.07
N LYS A 23 -5.32 13.92 -3.79
CA LYS A 23 -5.29 14.99 -4.78
C LYS A 23 -6.16 14.67 -5.99
N SER A 24 -6.09 13.44 -6.49
CA SER A 24 -6.82 13.04 -7.71
C SER A 24 -8.27 12.66 -7.44
N PHE A 25 -8.55 12.12 -6.26
CA PHE A 25 -9.88 11.60 -5.90
C PHE A 25 -10.27 12.04 -4.48
N PRO A 26 -10.57 13.34 -4.29
CA PRO A 26 -10.80 13.88 -2.93
C PRO A 26 -11.96 13.22 -2.17
N GLN A 27 -12.94 12.63 -2.87
CA GLN A 27 -14.10 12.01 -2.23
C GLN A 27 -13.85 10.56 -1.80
N VAL A 28 -12.78 9.95 -2.30
CA VAL A 28 -12.46 8.55 -1.95
C VAL A 28 -11.95 8.48 -0.52
N GLU A 29 -12.45 7.54 0.24
CA GLU A 29 -11.93 7.29 1.58
C GLU A 29 -10.60 6.56 1.48
N VAL A 30 -9.56 7.11 2.10
CA VAL A 30 -8.25 6.48 2.20
C VAL A 30 -8.04 5.97 3.61
N MET A 31 -7.95 4.67 3.74
CA MET A 31 -7.51 3.99 4.96
C MET A 31 -6.03 3.67 4.80
N ALA A 32 -5.21 4.08 5.74
CA ALA A 32 -3.79 3.78 5.71
C ALA A 32 -3.42 2.88 6.88
N VAL A 33 -2.65 1.83 6.61
CA VAL A 33 -2.12 0.97 7.67
C VAL A 33 -0.62 0.90 7.52
N GLY A 34 0.09 1.37 8.56
CA GLY A 34 1.52 1.21 8.66
C GLY A 34 1.87 -0.06 9.42
N THR A 35 2.94 -0.73 9.01
CA THR A 35 3.46 -1.87 9.78
C THR A 35 4.13 -1.41 11.07
N ASN A 36 4.46 -0.12 11.17
CA ASN A 36 5.03 0.52 12.35
C ASN A 36 4.46 1.94 12.48
N SER A 37 4.67 2.56 13.64
CA SER A 37 4.10 3.88 13.92
C SER A 37 4.66 5.00 13.04
N ALA A 38 5.92 4.91 12.64
CA ALA A 38 6.52 5.93 11.78
C ALA A 38 5.83 5.96 10.41
N ALA A 39 5.58 4.79 9.83
CA ALA A 39 4.88 4.69 8.55
C ALA A 39 3.44 5.19 8.68
N SER A 40 2.74 4.79 9.74
CA SER A 40 1.37 5.23 10.00
C SER A 40 1.29 6.75 10.13
N GLU A 41 2.20 7.35 10.88
CA GLU A 41 2.25 8.79 11.09
C GLU A 41 2.51 9.55 9.80
N SER A 42 3.42 9.05 8.98
CA SER A 42 3.75 9.64 7.69
C SER A 42 2.52 9.69 6.77
N MET A 43 1.76 8.60 6.73
CA MET A 43 0.55 8.53 5.92
C MET A 43 -0.60 9.37 6.49
N MET A 44 -0.67 9.47 7.81
CA MET A 44 -1.65 10.34 8.46
C MET A 44 -1.42 11.80 8.08
N ARG A 45 -0.18 12.26 8.14
CA ARG A 45 0.18 13.62 7.75
C ARG A 45 -0.06 13.90 6.27
N ALA A 46 -0.01 12.88 5.45
CA ALA A 46 -0.28 12.99 4.01
C ALA A 46 -1.77 13.16 3.69
N GLY A 47 -2.63 12.96 4.67
CA GLY A 47 -4.07 13.20 4.51
C GLY A 47 -4.95 11.97 4.48
N ALA A 48 -4.46 10.80 4.91
CA ALA A 48 -5.30 9.61 5.04
C ALA A 48 -6.48 9.89 5.98
N ASP A 49 -7.65 9.41 5.61
CA ASP A 49 -8.88 9.65 6.37
C ASP A 49 -8.93 8.82 7.66
N ARG A 50 -8.40 7.61 7.62
CA ARG A 50 -8.28 6.71 8.77
C ARG A 50 -6.93 6.06 8.75
N VAL A 51 -6.35 5.87 9.92
CA VAL A 51 -5.00 5.30 10.06
C VAL A 51 -4.97 4.30 11.20
N ALA A 52 -4.30 3.19 10.98
CA ALA A 52 -4.05 2.19 12.02
C ALA A 52 -2.66 1.59 11.83
N THR A 53 -2.21 0.82 12.79
CA THR A 53 -0.83 0.30 12.80
C THR A 53 -0.83 -1.18 13.17
N GLY A 54 -0.11 -1.97 12.38
CA GLY A 54 0.22 -3.34 12.75
C GLY A 54 -0.53 -4.42 11.98
N GLU A 55 -0.28 -5.65 12.38
CA GLU A 55 -0.75 -6.84 11.67
C GLU A 55 -2.28 -6.93 11.62
N ASN A 56 -2.94 -6.83 12.76
CA ASN A 56 -4.38 -7.04 12.78
C ASN A 56 -5.15 -6.01 11.93
N PRO A 57 -4.79 -4.71 11.98
CA PRO A 57 -5.42 -3.75 11.07
C PRO A 57 -5.24 -4.06 9.58
N VAL A 58 -4.08 -4.61 9.17
CA VAL A 58 -3.92 -5.08 7.78
C VAL A 58 -4.95 -6.16 7.46
N ILE A 59 -5.08 -7.15 8.35
CA ILE A 59 -6.01 -8.27 8.16
C ILE A 59 -7.46 -7.75 8.06
N VAL A 60 -7.86 -6.93 9.01
CA VAL A 60 -9.23 -6.42 9.10
C VAL A 60 -9.56 -5.51 7.91
N ALA A 61 -8.69 -4.55 7.60
CA ALA A 61 -8.94 -3.61 6.52
C ALA A 61 -8.94 -4.29 5.14
N SER A 62 -8.14 -5.33 4.97
CA SER A 62 -8.09 -6.10 3.71
C SER A 62 -9.40 -6.81 3.40
N ARG A 63 -10.26 -7.01 4.38
CA ARG A 63 -11.55 -7.69 4.19
C ARG A 63 -12.57 -6.83 3.45
N THR A 64 -12.49 -5.51 3.59
CA THR A 64 -13.53 -4.60 3.12
C THR A 64 -13.06 -3.57 2.10
N ALA A 65 -11.76 -3.41 1.90
CA ALA A 65 -11.25 -2.47 0.91
C ALA A 65 -11.60 -2.91 -0.52
N GLN A 66 -11.90 -1.96 -1.38
CA GLN A 66 -12.11 -2.22 -2.80
C GLN A 66 -10.78 -2.25 -3.56
N ILE A 67 -9.82 -1.45 -3.12
CA ILE A 67 -8.49 -1.40 -3.72
C ILE A 67 -7.46 -1.43 -2.60
N ILE A 68 -6.42 -2.24 -2.78
CA ILE A 68 -5.26 -2.26 -1.89
C ILE A 68 -4.06 -1.81 -2.72
N VAL A 69 -3.31 -0.84 -2.21
CA VAL A 69 -2.12 -0.34 -2.90
C VAL A 69 -0.96 -0.19 -1.91
N GLY A 70 0.22 -0.51 -2.39
CA GLY A 70 1.44 -0.40 -1.60
C GLY A 70 2.63 -1.01 -2.33
N PRO A 71 3.79 -1.07 -1.68
CA PRO A 71 4.94 -1.78 -2.25
C PRO A 71 4.59 -3.26 -2.44
N MET A 72 5.15 -3.87 -3.46
CA MET A 72 4.86 -5.28 -3.76
C MET A 72 5.13 -6.20 -2.56
N GLY A 73 6.07 -5.83 -1.71
CA GLY A 73 6.41 -6.60 -0.52
C GLY A 73 5.25 -6.84 0.44
N ILE A 74 4.17 -6.04 0.38
CA ILE A 74 3.04 -6.26 1.28
C ILE A 74 2.32 -7.59 1.02
N ALA A 75 2.53 -8.20 -0.15
CA ALA A 75 1.99 -9.51 -0.49
C ALA A 75 3.05 -10.62 -0.38
N LEU A 76 4.24 -10.32 0.11
CA LEU A 76 5.34 -11.27 0.23
C LEU A 76 5.70 -11.46 1.70
N ALA A 77 5.55 -12.68 2.20
CA ALA A 77 5.88 -13.00 3.59
C ALA A 77 7.31 -12.60 3.93
N ASP A 78 7.48 -11.97 5.09
CA ASP A 78 8.77 -11.53 5.64
C ASP A 78 9.47 -10.43 4.87
N ALA A 79 8.80 -9.80 3.92
CA ALA A 79 9.33 -8.64 3.20
C ALA A 79 9.45 -7.43 4.13
N LEU A 80 10.10 -6.38 3.65
CA LEU A 80 10.38 -5.14 4.40
C LEU A 80 11.11 -5.45 5.71
N MET A 81 12.17 -6.26 5.61
CA MET A 81 12.99 -6.67 6.76
C MET A 81 12.17 -7.35 7.87
N GLY A 82 11.18 -8.13 7.47
CA GLY A 82 10.32 -8.85 8.41
C GLY A 82 9.11 -8.08 8.91
N GLU A 83 8.92 -6.85 8.49
CA GLU A 83 7.75 -6.07 8.92
C GLU A 83 6.44 -6.64 8.38
N ILE A 84 6.49 -7.35 7.25
CA ILE A 84 5.32 -8.02 6.68
C ILE A 84 5.30 -9.46 7.17
N SER A 85 4.44 -9.74 8.14
CA SER A 85 4.28 -11.12 8.62
C SER A 85 3.61 -11.99 7.56
N PRO A 86 3.75 -13.32 7.62
CA PRO A 86 3.01 -14.22 6.75
C PRO A 86 1.50 -13.99 6.78
N ALA A 87 0.95 -13.68 7.94
CA ALA A 87 -0.48 -13.41 8.09
C ALA A 87 -0.90 -12.14 7.33
N MET A 88 -0.07 -11.11 7.37
CA MET A 88 -0.33 -9.87 6.63
C MET A 88 -0.28 -10.12 5.13
N ALA A 89 0.77 -10.78 4.65
CA ALA A 89 0.92 -11.11 3.23
C ALA A 89 -0.26 -11.94 2.73
N ASN A 90 -0.68 -12.92 3.51
CA ASN A 90 -1.83 -13.76 3.17
C ASN A 90 -3.12 -12.93 3.09
N ALA A 91 -3.34 -12.04 4.04
CA ALA A 91 -4.54 -11.20 4.05
C ALA A 91 -4.63 -10.34 2.80
N VAL A 92 -3.53 -9.75 2.38
CA VAL A 92 -3.46 -8.95 1.16
C VAL A 92 -3.69 -9.82 -0.07
N ALA A 93 -2.97 -10.93 -0.17
CA ALA A 93 -3.05 -11.82 -1.34
C ALA A 93 -4.42 -12.47 -1.50
N ALA A 94 -5.09 -12.81 -0.38
CA ALA A 94 -6.39 -13.47 -0.39
C ALA A 94 -7.56 -12.49 -0.47
N SER A 95 -7.32 -11.20 -0.37
CA SER A 95 -8.38 -10.19 -0.40
C SER A 95 -9.10 -10.17 -1.75
N ALA A 96 -10.40 -9.90 -1.72
CA ALA A 96 -11.19 -9.67 -2.93
C ALA A 96 -10.90 -8.31 -3.58
N ALA A 97 -10.15 -7.44 -2.92
CA ALA A 97 -9.79 -6.12 -3.44
C ALA A 97 -8.95 -6.24 -4.71
N TYR A 98 -9.09 -5.24 -5.57
CA TYR A 98 -8.14 -5.07 -6.67
C TYR A 98 -6.82 -4.59 -6.07
N ARG A 99 -5.72 -5.26 -6.40
CA ARG A 99 -4.41 -4.94 -5.81
C ARG A 99 -3.51 -4.22 -6.80
N VAL A 100 -2.95 -3.10 -6.37
CA VAL A 100 -1.97 -2.32 -7.13
C VAL A 100 -0.66 -2.39 -6.35
N LEU A 101 0.26 -3.21 -6.81
CA LEU A 101 1.52 -3.49 -6.11
C LEU A 101 2.68 -2.84 -6.86
N ILE A 102 3.40 -1.99 -6.17
CA ILE A 102 4.51 -1.22 -6.74
C ILE A 102 5.80 -1.99 -6.52
N PRO A 103 6.52 -2.39 -7.60
CA PRO A 103 7.73 -3.22 -7.49
C PRO A 103 8.95 -2.37 -7.10
N MET A 104 8.97 -1.94 -5.85
CA MET A 104 10.05 -1.13 -5.29
C MET A 104 10.65 -1.83 -4.07
N ASN A 105 11.94 -1.64 -3.86
CA ASN A 105 12.68 -2.13 -2.69
C ASN A 105 12.54 -3.65 -2.50
N LEU A 106 12.63 -4.40 -3.61
CA LEU A 106 12.52 -5.85 -3.59
C LEU A 106 13.91 -6.46 -3.46
N CYS A 107 14.27 -6.91 -2.25
CA CYS A 107 15.52 -7.63 -2.02
C CYS A 107 15.45 -9.00 -2.68
N ASP A 108 16.51 -9.36 -3.42
CA ASP A 108 16.65 -10.68 -4.08
C ASP A 108 15.45 -11.07 -4.96
N THR A 109 14.70 -10.08 -5.47
CA THR A 109 13.53 -10.33 -6.30
C THR A 109 13.58 -9.43 -7.53
N TYR A 110 13.48 -10.05 -8.69
CA TYR A 110 13.37 -9.35 -9.96
C TYR A 110 11.96 -9.51 -10.53
N VAL A 111 11.35 -8.41 -10.91
CA VAL A 111 10.02 -8.46 -11.53
C VAL A 111 10.19 -8.32 -13.04
N ALA A 112 9.99 -9.40 -13.76
CA ALA A 112 10.16 -9.45 -15.21
C ALA A 112 9.19 -8.48 -15.89
N GLY A 113 9.68 -7.79 -16.91
CA GLY A 113 8.86 -6.86 -17.68
C GLY A 113 8.78 -5.46 -17.09
N VAL A 114 9.35 -5.24 -15.92
CA VAL A 114 9.37 -3.92 -15.28
C VAL A 114 10.78 -3.36 -15.37
N SER A 115 10.94 -2.29 -16.14
CA SER A 115 12.25 -1.62 -16.33
C SER A 115 12.17 -0.11 -16.13
N GLN A 116 11.04 0.39 -15.67
CA GLN A 116 10.79 1.82 -15.53
C GLN A 116 11.43 2.37 -14.25
N LYS A 117 11.73 3.66 -14.26
CA LYS A 117 12.18 4.37 -13.07
C LYS A 117 11.04 4.46 -12.07
N SER A 118 11.39 4.64 -10.78
CA SER A 118 10.40 4.73 -9.70
C SER A 118 9.29 5.73 -9.97
N SER A 119 9.61 6.90 -10.51
CA SER A 119 8.60 7.92 -10.81
C SER A 119 7.61 7.45 -11.88
N ALA A 120 8.11 6.78 -12.93
CA ALA A 120 7.24 6.25 -13.98
C ALA A 120 6.36 5.12 -13.45
N ILE A 121 6.88 4.28 -12.55
CA ILE A 121 6.12 3.22 -11.90
C ILE A 121 5.01 3.83 -11.05
N MET A 122 5.30 4.90 -10.31
CA MET A 122 4.30 5.60 -9.51
C MET A 122 3.17 6.16 -10.37
N ASP A 123 3.51 6.77 -11.51
CA ASP A 123 2.51 7.31 -12.43
C ASP A 123 1.64 6.19 -13.03
N ASP A 124 2.27 5.07 -13.37
CA ASP A 124 1.55 3.93 -13.94
C ASP A 124 0.61 3.29 -12.92
N ALA A 125 0.92 3.36 -11.65
CA ALA A 125 0.11 2.81 -10.57
C ALA A 125 -1.11 3.68 -10.23
N LYS A 126 -1.41 4.72 -11.00
CA LYS A 126 -2.57 5.57 -10.75
C LYS A 126 -3.86 4.74 -10.70
N ILE A 127 -4.51 4.82 -9.58
CA ILE A 127 -5.66 3.98 -9.24
C ILE A 127 -6.85 4.27 -10.15
N GLY A 128 -7.02 5.52 -10.56
CA GLY A 128 -8.09 5.91 -11.45
C GLY A 128 -8.11 5.20 -12.80
N ARG A 129 -6.95 4.71 -13.24
CA ARG A 129 -6.85 3.94 -14.49
C ARG A 129 -7.45 2.56 -14.35
N ALA A 130 -7.50 2.03 -13.14
CA ALA A 130 -7.95 0.67 -12.88
C ALA A 130 -9.46 0.62 -12.63
N HIS A 131 -9.98 1.37 -11.66
CA HIS A 131 -11.34 1.17 -11.18
C HIS A 131 -12.03 2.45 -10.66
N VAL A 132 -11.34 3.54 -10.65
CA VAL A 132 -11.89 4.80 -10.13
C VAL A 132 -12.19 5.82 -11.24
#